data_cde27246961305efc72504adee5f4b58
#
_entry.id   cde27246961305efc72504adee5f4b58
#
_cell.length_a   1.000
_cell.length_b   1.000
_cell.length_c   1.000
_cell.angle_alpha   90.00
_cell.angle_beta   90.00
_cell.angle_gamma   90.00
#
_symmetry.space_group_name_H-M   'P 1'
#
loop_
_entity.id
_entity.type
_entity.pdbx_description
1 polymer ?
#
loop_
_entity_poly.entity_id
_entity_poly.type
_entity_poly.pdbx_seq_one_letter_code
_entity_poly.pdbx_strand_id
1 'polypeptide(L)'
;MKVKVSYLGYIRVMLGKREEEMELKEGATIGDLLNMLSDKYGEAFRKEVYEPGLQDLKYGYGVIVNGLLMARLQGLKTPLKDGDQVILTTLISGG
;
A
#
# COMPACT_ATOMS: atom_id res chain seq x y z
N MET A 1 6.68 3.57 -14.78
CA MET A 1 7.41 2.59 -13.95
C MET A 1 6.47 1.56 -13.37
N LYS A 2 6.96 0.37 -13.13
CA LYS A 2 6.15 -0.71 -12.59
C LYS A 2 6.62 -1.09 -11.19
N VAL A 3 5.68 -1.27 -10.29
CA VAL A 3 5.99 -1.80 -8.97
C VAL A 3 5.13 -3.05 -8.74
N LYS A 4 5.66 -3.96 -7.96
CA LYS A 4 4.91 -5.16 -7.58
C LYS A 4 4.31 -4.94 -6.21
N VAL A 5 2.99 -5.08 -6.11
CA VAL A 5 2.28 -4.91 -4.85
C VAL A 5 1.81 -6.27 -4.38
N SER A 6 2.20 -6.65 -3.17
CA SER A 6 1.77 -7.90 -2.55
C SER A 6 0.88 -7.58 -1.36
N TYR A 7 -0.12 -8.41 -1.15
CA TYR A 7 -1.09 -8.22 -0.07
C TYR A 7 -0.96 -9.36 0.93
N LEU A 8 -0.86 -9.00 2.21
CA LEU A 8 -0.76 -9.98 3.29
C LEU A 8 -1.83 -9.74 4.34
N GLY A 9 -2.21 -10.81 5.01
CA GLY A 9 -3.20 -10.74 6.08
C GLY A 9 -4.61 -10.53 5.55
N TYR A 10 -5.40 -9.79 6.31
CA TYR A 10 -6.80 -9.59 5.97
C TYR A 10 -6.98 -8.90 4.61
N ILE A 11 -6.05 -8.04 4.22
CA ILE A 11 -6.13 -7.36 2.92
C ILE A 11 -6.20 -8.37 1.78
N ARG A 12 -5.40 -9.44 1.88
CA ARG A 12 -5.40 -10.48 0.85
C ARG A 12 -6.79 -11.10 0.70
N VAL A 13 -7.43 -11.36 1.83
CA VAL A 13 -8.78 -11.92 1.84
C VAL A 13 -9.78 -10.92 1.26
N MET A 14 -9.70 -9.67 1.72
CA MET A 14 -10.61 -8.63 1.31
C MET A 14 -10.55 -8.35 -0.19
N LEU A 15 -9.35 -8.29 -0.75
CA LEU A 15 -9.17 -8.00 -2.17
C LEU A 15 -9.27 -9.24 -3.05
N GLY A 16 -9.17 -10.44 -2.45
CA GLY A 16 -9.19 -11.69 -3.20
C GLY A 16 -8.00 -11.85 -4.11
N LYS A 17 -6.87 -11.28 -3.75
CA LYS A 17 -5.69 -11.23 -4.61
C LYS A 17 -4.43 -11.25 -3.78
N ARG A 18 -3.43 -11.99 -4.25
CA ARG A 18 -2.15 -12.11 -3.52
C ARG A 18 -1.16 -11.02 -3.88
N GLU A 19 -1.13 -10.65 -5.15
CA GLU A 19 -0.20 -9.65 -5.65
C GLU A 19 -0.63 -9.16 -7.02
N GLU A 20 -0.09 -8.03 -7.42
CA GLU A 20 -0.33 -7.49 -8.76
C GLU A 20 0.75 -6.47 -9.10
N GLU A 21 0.94 -6.23 -10.37
CA GLU A 21 1.80 -5.15 -10.83
C GLU A 21 0.97 -3.90 -11.03
N MET A 22 1.53 -2.77 -10.63
CA MET A 22 0.89 -1.47 -10.80
C MET A 22 1.79 -0.57 -11.62
N GLU A 23 1.23 0.07 -12.64
CA GLU A 23 1.95 1.03 -13.44
C GLU A 23 1.79 2.40 -12.81
N LEU A 24 2.90 3.06 -12.51
CA LEU A 24 2.90 4.38 -11.87
C LEU A 24 3.69 5.37 -12.71
N LYS A 25 3.39 6.65 -12.52
CA LYS A 25 4.18 7.70 -13.15
C LYS A 25 5.52 7.81 -12.45
N GLU A 26 6.54 8.26 -13.18
CA GLU A 26 7.82 8.56 -12.58
C GLU A 26 7.63 9.58 -11.46
N GLY A 27 8.31 9.34 -10.34
CA GLY A 27 8.21 10.21 -9.19
C GLY A 27 7.03 9.92 -8.27
N ALA A 28 6.21 8.91 -8.59
CA ALA A 28 5.09 8.55 -7.73
C ALA A 28 5.57 8.07 -6.36
N THR A 29 4.75 8.35 -5.36
CA THR A 29 5.05 8.01 -3.97
C THR A 29 4.16 6.86 -3.50
N ILE A 30 4.42 6.38 -2.28
CA ILE A 30 3.53 5.40 -1.65
C ILE A 30 2.11 5.96 -1.57
N GLY A 31 1.97 7.25 -1.21
CA GLY A 31 0.65 7.88 -1.17
C GLY A 31 -0.07 7.84 -2.50
N ASP A 32 0.65 8.07 -3.59
CA ASP A 32 0.07 7.98 -4.93
C ASP A 32 -0.40 6.57 -5.24
N LEU A 33 0.39 5.57 -4.86
CA LEU A 33 0.00 4.17 -5.03
C LEU A 33 -1.26 3.86 -4.25
N LEU A 34 -1.34 4.30 -2.99
CA LEU A 34 -2.51 4.06 -2.15
C LEU A 34 -3.75 4.76 -2.72
N ASN A 35 -3.58 5.95 -3.29
CA ASN A 35 -4.67 6.64 -3.96
C ASN A 35 -5.20 5.81 -5.13
N MET A 36 -4.30 5.23 -5.92
CA MET A 36 -4.69 4.36 -7.03
C MET A 36 -5.44 3.13 -6.55
N LEU A 37 -4.98 2.52 -5.46
CA LEU A 37 -5.64 1.34 -4.90
C LEU A 37 -7.02 1.71 -4.34
N SER A 38 -7.14 2.91 -3.76
CA SER A 38 -8.43 3.41 -3.27
C SER A 38 -9.43 3.55 -4.41
N ASP A 39 -8.97 4.03 -5.56
CA ASP A 39 -9.82 4.16 -6.75
C ASP A 39 -10.17 2.79 -7.32
N LYS A 40 -9.20 1.90 -7.36
CA LYS A 40 -9.39 0.58 -7.96
C LYS A 40 -10.33 -0.32 -7.16
N TYR A 41 -10.17 -0.32 -5.85
CA TYR A 41 -10.92 -1.25 -5.00
C TYR A 41 -12.10 -0.61 -4.27
N GLY A 42 -12.19 0.71 -4.32
CA GLY A 42 -13.38 1.40 -3.87
C GLY A 42 -13.54 1.51 -2.36
N GLU A 43 -14.81 1.58 -1.96
CA GLU A 43 -15.15 1.93 -0.58
C GLU A 43 -14.64 0.95 0.46
N ALA A 44 -14.63 -0.34 0.17
CA ALA A 44 -14.15 -1.33 1.12
C ALA A 44 -12.69 -1.06 1.49
N PHE A 45 -11.87 -0.75 0.50
CA PHE A 45 -10.47 -0.42 0.74
C PHE A 45 -10.35 0.90 1.51
N ARG A 46 -11.13 1.90 1.12
CA ARG A 46 -11.08 3.22 1.78
C ARG A 46 -11.49 3.15 3.23
N LYS A 47 -12.50 2.38 3.54
CA LYS A 47 -12.96 2.24 4.94
C LYS A 47 -11.94 1.50 5.80
N GLU A 48 -11.29 0.51 5.24
CA GLU A 48 -10.47 -0.40 6.03
C GLU A 48 -9.00 -0.01 6.07
N VAL A 49 -8.44 0.44 4.96
CA VAL A 49 -7.00 0.59 4.83
C VAL A 49 -6.54 2.03 4.70
N TYR A 50 -7.03 2.72 3.70
CA TYR A 50 -6.56 4.08 3.39
C TYR A 50 -7.56 4.82 2.53
N GLU A 51 -7.78 6.07 2.87
CA GLU A 51 -8.65 6.97 2.13
C GLU A 51 -7.83 8.17 1.66
N PRO A 52 -7.95 8.60 0.38
CA PRO A 52 -7.19 9.75 -0.10
C PRO A 52 -7.39 10.97 0.80
N GLY A 53 -6.28 11.62 1.11
CA GLY A 53 -6.29 12.78 2.00
C GLY A 53 -5.82 12.47 3.42
N LEU A 54 -5.78 11.20 3.80
CA LEU A 54 -5.24 10.84 5.10
C LEU A 54 -3.72 10.99 5.09
N GLN A 55 -3.15 11.23 6.26
CA GLN A 55 -1.70 11.40 6.41
C GLN A 55 -0.98 10.12 6.74
N ASP A 56 -1.72 9.04 6.94
CA ASP A 56 -1.17 7.73 7.22
C ASP A 56 -2.24 6.68 6.91
N LEU A 57 -1.84 5.43 6.94
CA LEU A 57 -2.76 4.31 6.84
C LEU A 57 -3.66 4.27 8.06
N LYS A 58 -4.80 3.64 7.92
CA LYS A 58 -5.67 3.40 9.06
C LYS A 58 -4.97 2.41 10.00
N TYR A 59 -5.37 2.47 11.26
CA TYR A 59 -4.75 1.68 12.31
C TYR A 59 -4.70 0.19 11.96
N GLY A 60 -3.57 -0.41 12.21
CA GLY A 60 -3.38 -1.84 12.01
C GLY A 60 -2.81 -2.24 10.67
N TYR A 61 -2.55 -1.28 9.80
CA TYR A 61 -2.00 -1.55 8.47
C TYR A 61 -0.66 -0.89 8.27
N GLY A 62 0.14 -1.48 7.40
CA GLY A 62 1.45 -0.92 7.09
C GLY A 62 1.88 -1.24 5.68
N VAL A 63 2.86 -0.49 5.22
CA VAL A 63 3.47 -0.69 3.90
C VAL A 63 4.95 -0.94 4.11
N ILE A 64 5.45 -1.97 3.43
CA ILE A 64 6.86 -2.34 3.45
C ILE A 64 7.38 -2.23 2.03
N VAL A 65 8.43 -1.45 1.83
CA VAL A 65 9.05 -1.26 0.51
C VAL A 65 10.45 -1.86 0.55
N ASN A 66 10.67 -2.87 -0.28
CA ASN A 66 11.97 -3.54 -0.35
C ASN A 66 12.49 -3.92 1.03
N GLY A 67 11.60 -4.42 1.89
CA GLY A 67 11.97 -4.90 3.21
C GLY A 67 11.95 -3.88 4.32
N LEU A 68 11.65 -2.61 4.03
CA LEU A 68 11.62 -1.55 5.05
C LEU A 68 10.22 -1.00 5.24
N LEU A 69 9.79 -0.87 6.48
CA LEU A 69 8.53 -0.19 6.77
C LEU A 69 8.58 1.25 6.31
N MET A 70 7.50 1.75 5.74
CA MET A 70 7.48 3.12 5.23
C MET A 70 7.77 4.16 6.31
N ALA A 71 7.47 3.85 7.57
CA ALA A 71 7.78 4.75 8.68
C ALA A 71 9.29 4.95 8.86
N ARG A 72 10.09 3.99 8.40
CA ARG A 72 11.56 4.09 8.42
C ARG A 72 12.09 4.80 7.18
N LEU A 73 11.22 5.16 6.28
CA LEU A 73 11.52 5.90 5.06
C LEU A 73 10.89 7.28 5.23
N GLN A 74 10.10 7.71 4.26
CA GLN A 74 9.45 9.02 4.30
C GLN A 74 7.93 8.91 4.42
N GLY A 75 7.44 7.80 4.98
CA GLY A 75 6.01 7.59 5.11
C GLY A 75 5.32 7.61 3.75
N LEU A 76 4.17 8.24 3.67
CA LEU A 76 3.42 8.34 2.41
C LEU A 76 4.18 9.10 1.34
N LYS A 77 5.14 9.93 1.71
CA LYS A 77 5.94 10.72 0.76
C LYS A 77 7.13 9.96 0.20
N THR A 78 7.32 8.71 0.59
CA THR A 78 8.42 7.89 0.09
C THR A 78 8.29 7.73 -1.42
N PRO A 79 9.29 8.14 -2.21
CA PRO A 79 9.23 7.95 -3.65
C PRO A 79 9.46 6.49 -4.01
N LEU A 80 8.73 6.02 -5.00
CA LEU A 80 8.88 4.65 -5.52
C LEU A 80 9.73 4.68 -6.77
N LYS A 81 10.33 3.53 -7.07
CA LYS A 81 11.18 3.36 -8.25
C LYS A 81 10.72 2.15 -9.03
N ASP A 82 11.09 2.12 -10.30
CA ASP A 82 10.79 0.98 -11.15
C ASP A 82 11.36 -0.29 -10.52
N GLY A 83 10.54 -1.33 -10.46
CA GLY A 83 10.95 -2.62 -9.90
C GLY A 83 10.80 -2.75 -8.39
N ASP A 84 10.37 -1.71 -7.70
CA ASP A 84 10.18 -1.79 -6.25
C ASP A 84 9.15 -2.85 -5.89
N GLN A 85 9.40 -3.51 -4.75
CA GLN A 85 8.47 -4.47 -4.18
C GLN A 85 7.79 -3.85 -2.98
N VAL A 86 6.48 -3.73 -3.06
CA VAL A 86 5.66 -3.09 -2.04
C VAL A 86 4.75 -4.13 -1.42
N ILE A 87 4.78 -4.25 -0.11
CA ILE A 87 3.89 -5.14 0.62
C ILE A 87 2.93 -4.30 1.43
N LEU A 88 1.64 -4.53 1.21
CA LEU A 88 0.60 -3.90 2.01
C LEU A 88 0.07 -4.98 2.95
N THR A 89 0.19 -4.75 4.23
CA THR A 89 -0.05 -5.81 5.20
C THR A 89 -0.75 -5.31 6.45
N THR A 90 -1.37 -6.25 7.14
CA THR A 90 -1.88 -6.05 8.49
C THR A 90 -0.70 -6.13 9.45
N LEU A 91 -0.57 -5.14 10.32
CA LEU A 91 0.51 -5.11 11.32
C LEU A 91 0.08 -5.60 12.69
N ILE A 92 -1.22 -5.69 12.94
CA ILE A 92 -1.71 -6.12 14.24
C ILE A 92 -1.69 -7.63 14.31
N SER A 93 -0.93 -8.16 15.25
CA SER A 93 -1.05 -9.57 15.57
C SER A 93 -2.30 -9.72 16.41
N GLY A 94 -2.98 -10.85 16.31
CA GLY A 94 -4.23 -11.10 17.01
C GLY A 94 -4.09 -11.21 18.51
N GLY A 95 -3.20 -10.48 19.08
CA GLY A 95 -2.99 -10.54 20.53
C GLY A 95 -3.22 -9.21 21.14
#